data_cefc85cee54f86fe00a8638ae2429b8e
#
_entry.id   cefc85cee54f86fe00a8638ae2429b8e
#
_cell.length_a   1.000
_cell.length_b   1.000
_cell.length_c   1.000
_cell.angle_alpha   90.00
_cell.angle_beta   90.00
_cell.angle_gamma   90.00
#
_symmetry.space_group_name_H-M   'P 1'
#
loop_
_entity.id
_entity.type
_entity.pdbx_description
1 polymer ?
#
loop_
_entity_poly.entity_id
_entity_poly.type
_entity_poly.pdbx_seq_one_letter_code
_entity_poly.pdbx_strand_id
1 'polypeptide(L)'
;MVNISLVRKSNLDFKLSGHASSLVAVFVGATSGIGLGTLKQYAKYAQGSKAYIIGRSKSATQPLLDRLQESNPTGTFEFIQTEVSLIKNVDLACEEIKAKEKKVDILFLSPGFLAWGGRIGWSKSSSR
;
A
#
# COMPACT_ATOMS: atom_id res chain seq x y z
N MET A 1 2.25 30.57 4.66
CA MET A 1 2.89 29.35 4.12
C MET A 1 3.65 28.66 5.22
N VAL A 2 3.47 27.36 5.38
CA VAL A 2 4.16 26.60 6.41
C VAL A 2 5.63 26.42 6.03
N ASN A 3 6.54 26.64 6.98
CA ASN A 3 7.96 26.46 6.76
C ASN A 3 8.30 24.97 6.61
N ILE A 4 9.06 24.59 5.57
CA ILE A 4 9.44 23.21 5.29
C ILE A 4 10.24 22.56 6.43
N SER A 5 11.03 23.33 7.17
CA SER A 5 11.76 22.82 8.33
C SER A 5 10.84 22.40 9.47
N LEU A 6 9.72 23.08 9.67
CA LEU A 6 8.68 22.68 10.63
C LEU A 6 7.99 21.37 10.20
N VAL A 7 7.71 21.21 8.91
CA VAL A 7 7.14 19.98 8.37
C VAL A 7 8.09 18.79 8.57
N ARG A 8 9.37 18.98 8.24
CA ARG A 8 10.39 17.94 8.44
C ARG A 8 10.57 17.56 9.89
N LYS A 9 10.55 18.56 10.79
CA LYS A 9 10.61 18.32 12.23
C LYS A 9 9.40 17.52 12.69
N SER A 10 8.21 17.93 12.32
CA SER A 10 6.96 17.22 12.67
C SER A 10 6.98 15.74 12.19
N ASN A 11 7.45 15.49 10.98
CA ASN A 11 7.59 14.13 10.47
C ASN A 11 8.61 13.30 11.27
N LEU A 12 9.72 13.93 11.66
CA LEU A 12 10.73 13.28 12.50
C LEU A 12 10.20 12.99 13.91
N ASP A 13 9.51 13.94 14.50
CA ASP A 13 8.89 13.78 15.83
C ASP A 13 7.87 12.64 15.81
N PHE A 14 7.05 12.55 14.76
CA PHE A 14 6.14 11.41 14.56
C PHE A 14 6.88 10.09 14.46
N LYS A 15 7.95 10.02 13.68
CA LYS A 15 8.78 8.82 13.53
C LYS A 15 9.35 8.34 14.88
N LEU A 16 9.77 9.28 15.73
CA LEU A 16 10.42 8.99 17.01
C LEU A 16 9.43 8.75 18.16
N SER A 17 8.18 9.18 18.01
CA SER A 17 7.16 9.12 19.07
C SER A 17 6.66 7.73 19.40
N GLY A 18 6.86 6.75 18.51
CA GLY A 18 6.31 5.41 18.64
C GLY A 18 4.79 5.28 18.38
N HIS A 19 4.10 6.39 18.14
CA HIS A 19 2.64 6.38 17.85
C HIS A 19 2.29 5.60 16.58
N ALA A 20 3.23 5.49 15.66
CA ALA A 20 3.02 4.77 14.41
C ALA A 20 2.93 3.24 14.58
N SER A 21 3.40 2.69 15.68
CA SER A 21 3.48 1.23 15.90
C SER A 21 2.12 0.52 15.91
N SER A 22 1.04 1.27 16.18
CA SER A 22 -0.33 0.74 16.16
C SER A 22 -1.05 0.94 14.83
N LEU A 23 -0.43 1.64 13.86
CA LEU A 23 -1.07 1.96 12.59
C LEU A 23 -1.14 0.72 11.68
N VAL A 24 -2.30 0.56 11.06
CA VAL A 24 -2.55 -0.43 10.02
C VAL A 24 -2.93 0.31 8.74
N ALA A 25 -2.17 0.09 7.69
CA ALA A 25 -2.40 0.70 6.38
C ALA A 25 -2.64 -0.36 5.31
N VAL A 26 -3.47 -0.01 4.33
CA VAL A 26 -3.71 -0.82 3.13
C VAL A 26 -3.36 0.02 1.91
N PHE A 27 -2.49 -0.51 1.07
CA PHE A 27 -2.05 0.13 -0.17
C PHE A 27 -2.49 -0.68 -1.39
N VAL A 28 -3.25 -0.07 -2.26
CA VAL A 28 -3.65 -0.64 -3.54
C VAL A 28 -3.07 0.19 -4.68
N GLY A 29 -2.36 -0.44 -5.61
CA GLY A 29 -1.68 0.27 -6.70
C GLY A 29 -0.37 0.95 -6.27
N ALA A 30 0.32 0.39 -5.28
CA ALA A 30 1.54 0.96 -4.71
C ALA A 30 2.85 0.28 -5.18
N THR A 31 2.79 -0.54 -6.22
CA THR A 31 3.98 -1.22 -6.76
C THR A 31 4.76 -0.36 -7.76
N SER A 32 4.22 0.77 -8.14
CA SER A 32 4.87 1.74 -9.05
C SER A 32 4.35 3.16 -8.84
N GLY A 33 5.03 4.14 -9.42
CA GLY A 33 4.59 5.54 -9.50
C GLY A 33 4.37 6.21 -8.14
N ILE A 34 3.28 6.99 -8.05
CA ILE A 34 2.93 7.78 -6.86
C ILE A 34 2.66 6.86 -5.65
N GLY A 35 1.96 5.76 -5.87
CA GLY A 35 1.68 4.79 -4.81
C GLY A 35 2.94 4.20 -4.20
N LEU A 36 3.93 3.86 -5.02
CA LEU A 36 5.23 3.36 -4.55
C LEU A 36 5.98 4.42 -3.73
N GLY A 37 6.00 5.67 -4.20
CA GLY A 37 6.61 6.78 -3.46
C GLY A 37 5.97 6.98 -2.10
N THR A 38 4.64 6.94 -2.03
CA THR A 38 3.86 7.06 -0.79
C THR A 38 4.15 5.90 0.17
N LEU A 39 4.18 4.67 -0.33
CA LEU A 39 4.47 3.48 0.47
C LEU A 39 5.89 3.53 1.07
N LYS A 40 6.88 3.96 0.29
CA LYS A 40 8.25 4.15 0.78
C LYS A 40 8.34 5.20 1.90
N GLN A 41 7.63 6.32 1.77
CA GLN A 41 7.58 7.35 2.81
C GLN A 41 6.85 6.83 4.06
N TYR A 42 5.75 6.11 3.88
CA TYR A 42 5.06 5.48 4.99
C TYR A 42 5.99 4.53 5.76
N ALA A 43 6.70 3.64 5.08
CA ALA A 43 7.64 2.73 5.71
C ALA A 43 8.74 3.47 6.48
N LYS A 44 9.25 4.57 5.93
CA LYS A 44 10.29 5.38 6.55
C LYS A 44 9.84 6.08 7.84
N TYR A 45 8.62 6.63 7.86
CA TYR A 45 8.16 7.46 8.98
C TYR A 45 7.28 6.71 9.97
N ALA A 46 6.52 5.71 9.53
CA ALA A 46 5.63 4.93 10.38
C ALA A 46 6.33 3.68 10.94
N GLN A 47 7.34 3.89 11.76
CA GLN A 47 8.14 2.80 12.34
C GLN A 47 7.30 1.88 13.24
N GLY A 48 7.44 0.56 13.06
CA GLY A 48 6.71 -0.44 13.81
C GLY A 48 5.28 -0.66 13.32
N SER A 49 4.83 0.05 12.28
CA SER A 49 3.49 -0.08 11.73
C SER A 49 3.31 -1.33 10.86
N LYS A 50 2.07 -1.61 10.51
CA LYS A 50 1.70 -2.70 9.61
C LYS A 50 1.17 -2.13 8.29
N ALA A 51 1.54 -2.74 7.18
CA ALA A 51 1.02 -2.41 5.86
C ALA A 51 0.67 -3.66 5.06
N TYR A 52 -0.50 -3.65 4.46
CA TYR A 52 -0.94 -4.62 3.47
C TYR A 52 -0.78 -4.01 2.08
N ILE A 53 -0.07 -4.69 1.21
CA ILE A 53 0.16 -4.26 -0.15
C ILE A 53 -0.59 -5.20 -1.08
N ILE A 54 -1.54 -4.67 -1.82
CA ILE A 54 -2.37 -5.43 -2.75
C ILE A 54 -1.87 -5.22 -4.17
N GLY A 55 -1.57 -6.33 -4.85
CA GLY A 55 -1.06 -6.30 -6.21
C GLY A 55 -1.17 -7.65 -6.91
N ARG A 56 -0.77 -7.67 -8.19
CA ARG A 56 -0.97 -8.84 -9.07
C ARG A 56 0.13 -9.88 -8.99
N SER A 57 1.35 -9.50 -8.65
CA SER A 57 2.50 -10.41 -8.67
C SER A 57 3.34 -10.29 -7.41
N LYS A 58 3.32 -11.32 -6.59
CA LYS A 58 4.14 -11.40 -5.39
C LYS A 58 5.62 -11.48 -5.73
N SER A 59 6.00 -12.29 -6.71
CA SER A 59 7.40 -12.47 -7.11
C SER A 59 8.03 -11.16 -7.61
N ALA A 60 7.30 -10.37 -8.40
CA ALA A 60 7.77 -9.06 -8.87
C ALA A 60 7.86 -8.02 -7.74
N THR A 61 7.07 -8.19 -6.69
CA THR A 61 7.00 -7.25 -5.55
C THR A 61 7.97 -7.62 -4.42
N GLN A 62 8.48 -8.84 -4.39
CA GLN A 62 9.35 -9.31 -3.31
C GLN A 62 10.57 -8.40 -3.04
N PRO A 63 11.33 -7.92 -4.05
CA PRO A 63 12.43 -6.98 -3.81
C PRO A 63 12.00 -5.67 -3.14
N LEU A 64 10.79 -5.21 -3.43
CA LEU A 64 10.22 -4.03 -2.76
C LEU A 64 9.91 -4.33 -1.29
N LEU A 65 9.29 -5.47 -0.99
CA LEU A 65 8.99 -5.88 0.38
C LEU A 65 10.26 -5.96 1.23
N ASP A 66 11.34 -6.51 0.67
CA ASP A 66 12.62 -6.62 1.36
C ASP A 66 13.19 -5.24 1.70
N ARG A 67 13.14 -4.28 0.76
CA ARG A 67 13.56 -2.89 0.99
C ARG A 67 12.69 -2.17 2.02
N LEU A 68 11.38 -2.40 2.02
CA LEU A 68 10.48 -1.83 3.02
C LEU A 68 10.83 -2.36 4.42
N GLN A 69 11.10 -3.65 4.51
CA GLN A 69 11.50 -4.28 5.77
C GLN A 69 12.84 -3.76 6.27
N GLU A 70 13.80 -3.49 5.40
CA GLU A 70 15.08 -2.87 5.75
C GLU A 70 14.89 -1.44 6.28
N SER A 71 14.00 -0.65 5.67
CA SER A 71 13.74 0.73 6.10
C SER A 71 12.89 0.81 7.39
N ASN A 72 12.18 -0.24 7.72
CA ASN A 72 11.30 -0.35 8.90
C ASN A 72 11.42 -1.75 9.52
N PRO A 73 12.52 -2.04 10.24
CA PRO A 73 12.81 -3.39 10.73
C PRO A 73 11.78 -3.93 11.72
N THR A 74 11.11 -3.05 12.46
CA THR A 74 10.07 -3.42 13.45
C THR A 74 8.67 -3.46 12.85
N GLY A 75 8.50 -2.96 11.62
CA GLY A 75 7.24 -2.99 10.89
C GLY A 75 6.96 -4.35 10.25
N THR A 76 5.71 -4.52 9.83
CA THR A 76 5.25 -5.72 9.14
C THR A 76 4.67 -5.33 7.78
N PHE A 77 5.15 -5.97 6.73
CA PHE A 77 4.69 -5.74 5.35
C PHE A 77 4.18 -7.06 4.77
N GLU A 78 2.88 -7.14 4.55
CA GLU A 78 2.23 -8.31 3.96
C GLU A 78 1.73 -8.00 2.54
N PHE A 79 1.95 -8.94 1.64
CA PHE A 79 1.48 -8.82 0.26
C PHE A 79 0.28 -9.75 0.04
N ILE A 80 -0.81 -9.16 -0.44
CA ILE A 80 -2.01 -9.90 -0.87
C ILE A 80 -2.04 -9.90 -2.39
N GLN A 81 -1.80 -11.09 -2.96
CA GLN A 81 -1.84 -11.25 -4.40
C GLN A 81 -3.27 -11.33 -4.89
N THR A 82 -3.73 -10.28 -5.57
CA THR A 82 -5.07 -10.26 -6.14
C THR A 82 -5.18 -9.27 -7.31
N GLU A 83 -6.11 -9.53 -8.21
CA GLU A 83 -6.47 -8.67 -9.32
C GLU A 83 -7.70 -7.83 -8.93
N VAL A 84 -7.46 -6.55 -8.60
CA VAL A 84 -8.51 -5.63 -8.09
C VAL A 84 -9.46 -5.10 -9.16
N SER A 85 -9.23 -5.40 -10.43
CA SER A 85 -10.18 -5.09 -11.50
C SER A 85 -11.49 -5.90 -11.40
N LEU A 86 -11.48 -6.96 -10.64
CA LEU A 86 -12.65 -7.80 -10.38
C LEU A 86 -13.17 -7.57 -8.96
N ILE A 87 -14.41 -7.13 -8.84
CA ILE A 87 -15.05 -6.82 -7.54
C ILE A 87 -15.01 -8.02 -6.59
N LYS A 88 -15.26 -9.23 -7.12
CA LYS A 88 -15.17 -10.46 -6.32
C LYS A 88 -13.82 -10.62 -5.62
N ASN A 89 -12.74 -10.27 -6.29
CA ASN A 89 -11.39 -10.36 -5.72
C ASN A 89 -11.16 -9.29 -4.66
N VAL A 90 -11.75 -8.10 -4.84
CA VAL A 90 -11.72 -7.04 -3.82
C VAL A 90 -12.42 -7.51 -2.55
N ASP A 91 -13.58 -8.15 -2.66
CA ASP A 91 -14.30 -8.70 -1.52
C ASP A 91 -13.44 -9.72 -0.76
N LEU A 92 -12.80 -10.64 -1.46
CA LEU A 92 -11.93 -11.65 -0.86
C LEU A 92 -10.72 -11.01 -0.13
N ALA A 93 -10.10 -10.00 -0.72
CA ALA A 93 -9.00 -9.27 -0.08
C ALA A 93 -9.48 -8.53 1.17
N CYS A 94 -10.65 -7.91 1.13
CA CYS A 94 -11.25 -7.26 2.29
C CYS A 94 -11.55 -8.26 3.42
N GLU A 95 -12.09 -9.42 3.10
CA GLU A 95 -12.35 -10.47 4.10
C GLU A 95 -11.06 -10.99 4.73
N GLU A 96 -9.99 -11.15 3.96
CA GLU A 96 -8.68 -11.54 4.48
C GLU A 96 -8.14 -10.52 5.47
N ILE A 97 -8.22 -9.22 5.14
CA ILE A 97 -7.75 -8.14 6.02
C ILE A 97 -8.63 -8.07 7.29
N LYS A 98 -9.94 -8.14 7.16
CA LYS A 98 -10.87 -8.14 8.30
C LYS A 98 -10.65 -9.31 9.25
N ALA A 99 -10.24 -10.46 8.73
CA ALA A 99 -9.92 -11.63 9.57
C ALA A 99 -8.65 -11.42 10.41
N LYS A 100 -7.72 -10.61 9.94
CA LYS A 100 -6.43 -10.34 10.59
C LYS A 100 -6.43 -9.09 11.46
N GLU A 101 -7.21 -8.07 11.09
CA GLU A 101 -7.16 -6.74 11.70
C GLU A 101 -8.52 -6.28 12.18
N LYS A 102 -8.53 -5.58 13.32
CA LYS A 102 -9.76 -4.98 13.88
C LYS A 102 -10.06 -3.61 13.28
N LYS A 103 -9.03 -2.95 12.71
CA LYS A 103 -9.12 -1.61 12.14
C LYS A 103 -8.16 -1.45 10.97
N VAL A 104 -8.47 -0.50 10.11
CA VAL A 104 -7.56 0.05 9.11
C VAL A 104 -7.52 1.56 9.33
N ASP A 105 -6.34 2.10 9.60
CA ASP A 105 -6.17 3.53 9.87
C ASP A 105 -5.97 4.33 8.58
N ILE A 106 -5.30 3.74 7.59
CA ILE A 106 -4.99 4.38 6.31
C ILE A 106 -5.35 3.43 5.17
N LEU A 107 -6.17 3.93 4.25
CA LEU A 107 -6.47 3.26 2.99
C LEU A 107 -5.98 4.14 1.84
N PHE A 108 -4.97 3.67 1.12
CA PHE A 108 -4.41 4.34 -0.05
C PHE A 108 -4.79 3.60 -1.34
N LEU A 109 -5.54 4.25 -2.20
CA LEU A 109 -6.02 3.70 -3.46
C LEU A 109 -5.44 4.49 -4.63
N SER A 110 -4.58 3.87 -5.40
CA SER A 110 -4.04 4.43 -6.65
C SER A 110 -3.97 3.37 -7.77
N PRO A 111 -4.98 2.51 -7.93
CA PRO A 111 -5.01 1.57 -9.03
C PRO A 111 -5.39 2.29 -10.32
N GLY A 112 -4.88 1.80 -11.45
CA GLY A 112 -5.25 2.28 -12.76
C GLY A 112 -4.08 2.69 -13.63
N PHE A 113 -4.41 3.11 -14.84
CA PHE A 113 -3.48 3.68 -15.81
C PHE A 113 -4.21 4.69 -16.70
N LEU A 114 -3.47 5.63 -17.26
CA LEU A 114 -4.00 6.55 -18.26
C LEU A 114 -4.01 5.86 -19.62
N ALA A 115 -5.18 5.68 -20.19
CA ALA A 115 -5.34 5.22 -21.57
C ALA A 115 -5.68 6.39 -22.47
N TRP A 116 -4.80 6.69 -23.42
CA TRP A 116 -5.06 7.65 -24.49
C TRP A 116 -5.74 6.90 -25.64
N GLY A 117 -7.01 7.13 -25.89
CA GLY A 117 -7.72 6.47 -26.99
C GLY A 117 -9.07 5.86 -26.65
N GLY A 118 -9.67 6.26 -25.54
CA GLY A 118 -11.02 5.88 -25.15
C GLY A 118 -11.10 4.62 -24.28
N ARG A 119 -12.33 4.20 -24.03
CA ARG A 119 -12.63 3.08 -23.14
C ARG A 119 -12.06 1.78 -23.71
N ILE A 120 -11.07 1.20 -23.04
CA ILE A 120 -10.66 -0.17 -23.35
C ILE A 120 -11.74 -1.09 -22.81
N GLY A 121 -12.66 -1.48 -23.67
CA GLY A 121 -13.63 -2.50 -23.32
C GLY A 121 -12.90 -3.82 -23.04
N TRP A 122 -13.20 -4.46 -21.93
CA TRP A 122 -12.91 -5.87 -21.78
C TRP A 122 -13.66 -6.61 -22.89
N SER A 123 -12.96 -7.03 -23.93
CA SER A 123 -13.50 -8.07 -24.74
C SER A 123 -13.68 -9.28 -23.82
N LYS A 124 -14.89 -9.76 -23.70
CA LYS A 124 -15.14 -11.06 -23.12
C LYS A 124 -14.36 -12.07 -23.98
N SER A 125 -13.10 -12.26 -23.64
CA SER A 125 -12.39 -13.45 -24.05
C SER A 125 -13.17 -14.59 -23.38
N SER A 126 -13.95 -15.26 -24.16
CA SER A 126 -14.68 -16.45 -23.76
C SER A 126 -13.71 -17.40 -23.08
N SER A 127 -13.82 -17.50 -21.76
CA SER A 127 -13.30 -18.66 -21.05
C SER A 127 -14.09 -19.89 -21.56
N ARG A 128 -13.47 -20.67 -22.37
CA ARG A 128 -13.87 -22.06 -22.56
C ARG A 128 -13.09 -22.92 -21.59
#